data_72ef612251a5b32fc938ff66286fd8d2
#
_entry.id   72ef612251a5b32fc938ff66286fd8d2
#
_cell.length_a   1.000
_cell.length_b   1.000
_cell.length_c   1.000
_cell.angle_alpha   90.00
_cell.angle_beta   90.00
_cell.angle_gamma   90.00
#
_symmetry.space_group_name_H-M   'P 1'
#
loop_
_entity.id
_entity.type
_entity.pdbx_description
1 polymer ?
#
loop_
_entity_poly.entity_id
_entity_poly.type
_entity_poly.pdbx_seq_one_letter_code
_entity_poly.pdbx_strand_id
1 'polypeptide(L)'
;VKLFHVADVHLGRRRLEGRLPDSDLADAFGYVADKAIEERAEVFLIAGDLFDRPMVEPPHLRQAQRILGRLKASGIRVIAIEGNHDRAFIHSEEPTWMQFLAEDDLLVLLRTAFDASGAILTPWEPARLAGAWMDYGGLRFVGAGYLGAATPFKVRQLVSQLESDKTHVLLLHAGPDYFVGEGGGFSSSDLKAINAKTCYLALGHIHLPMRYGDWACNPGSLENCDVSEARYNRDLAGAPLPRGYAVLEIEPAQRQKPVDLQIRSNPRRPVYRLTLDCSPFGNKIKDGAIALVKAAVDIIRAAEASPDSVIDLRLTGRLNLNRIALDPTSAAIEIQEQAEVFAVTVDLGGLDVASSLTGGELAARGLSREELEKAAIREVVSAKHLWGIDDREEDFSAFCYELKESVRKEKSGAELAEQIGSSPLLELIACSGSAIAKNGTPLQGPSEEAG
;
A
#
# COMPACT_ATOMS: atom_id res chain seq x y z
N VAL A 1 -12.99 -30.34 4.72
CA VAL A 1 -11.75 -29.75 4.18
C VAL A 1 -11.43 -28.50 4.98
N LYS A 2 -10.24 -28.49 5.60
CA LYS A 2 -9.76 -27.33 6.37
C LYS A 2 -8.96 -26.40 5.44
N LEU A 3 -9.37 -25.13 5.39
CA LEU A 3 -8.81 -24.12 4.53
C LEU A 3 -8.20 -22.96 5.35
N PHE A 4 -7.06 -22.47 4.86
CA PHE A 4 -6.51 -21.19 5.25
C PHE A 4 -6.64 -20.24 4.07
N HIS A 5 -6.99 -18.97 4.32
CA HIS A 5 -7.17 -17.97 3.28
C HIS A 5 -6.44 -16.69 3.65
N VAL A 6 -5.54 -16.26 2.78
CA VAL A 6 -4.82 -15.00 2.82
C VAL A 6 -5.06 -14.20 1.55
N ALA A 7 -4.87 -12.89 1.63
CA ALA A 7 -4.87 -11.95 0.50
C ALA A 7 -3.90 -10.81 0.79
N ASP A 8 -3.57 -10.05 -0.21
CA ASP A 8 -2.88 -8.77 -0.07
C ASP A 8 -1.59 -8.89 0.75
N VAL A 9 -0.73 -9.86 0.37
CA VAL A 9 0.56 -10.15 1.03
C VAL A 9 1.59 -9.08 0.69
N HIS A 10 1.62 -8.62 -0.56
CA HIS A 10 2.46 -7.56 -1.09
C HIS A 10 3.97 -7.75 -0.83
N LEU A 11 4.51 -8.93 -1.08
CA LEU A 11 5.96 -9.16 -0.98
C LEU A 11 6.71 -8.14 -1.85
N GLY A 12 7.70 -7.47 -1.24
CA GLY A 12 8.50 -6.45 -1.90
C GLY A 12 7.94 -5.03 -1.81
N ARG A 13 6.86 -4.80 -1.05
CA ARG A 13 6.33 -3.47 -0.84
C ARG A 13 7.27 -2.61 0.00
N ARG A 14 7.67 -1.48 -0.57
CA ARG A 14 8.46 -0.47 0.14
C ARG A 14 7.56 0.39 1.02
N ARG A 15 7.65 0.21 2.33
CA ARG A 15 6.87 0.95 3.32
C ARG A 15 7.71 2.08 3.93
N LEU A 16 7.09 3.23 4.21
CA LEU A 16 7.79 4.42 4.73
C LEU A 16 9.07 4.74 3.93
N GLU A 17 8.95 4.83 2.60
CA GLU A 17 10.08 5.14 1.70
C GLU A 17 11.27 4.16 1.85
N GLY A 18 11.00 2.92 2.26
CA GLY A 18 12.00 1.88 2.47
C GLY A 18 12.62 1.87 3.87
N ARG A 19 12.11 2.66 4.82
CA ARG A 19 12.56 2.63 6.21
C ARG A 19 12.07 1.42 7.00
N LEU A 20 10.97 0.77 6.58
CA LEU A 20 10.52 -0.49 7.17
C LEU A 20 11.11 -1.68 6.42
N PRO A 21 11.53 -2.74 7.13
CA PRO A 21 12.10 -3.93 6.52
C PRO A 21 11.09 -4.64 5.60
N ASP A 22 11.55 -5.07 4.43
CA ASP A 22 10.76 -5.91 3.53
C ASP A 22 10.51 -7.30 4.14
N SER A 23 11.33 -7.72 5.11
CA SER A 23 11.16 -8.98 5.83
C SER A 23 9.85 -9.05 6.61
N ASP A 24 9.32 -7.93 7.13
CA ASP A 24 8.07 -7.94 7.91
C ASP A 24 6.92 -8.60 7.14
N LEU A 25 6.82 -8.34 5.81
CA LEU A 25 5.79 -8.92 4.94
C LEU A 25 6.00 -10.43 4.77
N ALA A 26 7.26 -10.84 4.53
CA ALA A 26 7.62 -12.23 4.39
C ALA A 26 7.47 -13.01 5.71
N ASP A 27 7.78 -12.39 6.83
CA ASP A 27 7.63 -12.98 8.17
C ASP A 27 6.16 -13.17 8.53
N ALA A 28 5.30 -12.18 8.20
CA ALA A 28 3.86 -12.31 8.37
C ALA A 28 3.28 -13.45 7.51
N PHE A 29 3.70 -13.56 6.25
CA PHE A 29 3.27 -14.65 5.36
C PHE A 29 3.81 -15.99 5.84
N GLY A 30 5.08 -16.04 6.24
CA GLY A 30 5.73 -17.22 6.81
C GLY A 30 5.02 -17.73 8.07
N TYR A 31 4.63 -16.82 8.98
CA TYR A 31 3.87 -17.15 10.17
C TYR A 31 2.54 -17.86 9.84
N VAL A 32 1.77 -17.34 8.87
CA VAL A 32 0.50 -17.95 8.49
C VAL A 32 0.70 -19.31 7.83
N ALA A 33 1.75 -19.46 7.01
CA ALA A 33 2.11 -20.76 6.44
C ALA A 33 2.47 -21.79 7.54
N ASP A 34 3.22 -21.38 8.57
CA ASP A 34 3.55 -22.25 9.69
C ASP A 34 2.30 -22.66 10.47
N LYS A 35 1.36 -21.71 10.69
CA LYS A 35 0.06 -22.03 11.32
C LYS A 35 -0.77 -23.00 10.47
N ALA A 36 -0.76 -22.87 9.16
CA ALA A 36 -1.45 -23.82 8.28
C ALA A 36 -0.84 -25.21 8.37
N ILE A 37 0.48 -25.33 8.48
CA ILE A 37 1.19 -26.59 8.68
C ILE A 37 0.89 -27.19 10.05
N GLU A 38 1.03 -26.40 11.12
CA GLU A 38 0.74 -26.82 12.50
C GLU A 38 -0.70 -27.36 12.65
N GLU A 39 -1.65 -26.68 12.02
CA GLU A 39 -3.08 -27.05 12.11
C GLU A 39 -3.51 -28.07 11.04
N ARG A 40 -2.56 -28.57 10.23
CA ARG A 40 -2.81 -29.55 9.18
C ARG A 40 -3.89 -29.12 8.19
N ALA A 41 -3.78 -27.91 7.69
CA ALA A 41 -4.63 -27.43 6.61
C ALA A 41 -4.50 -28.34 5.39
N GLU A 42 -5.58 -28.52 4.66
CA GLU A 42 -5.56 -29.27 3.40
C GLU A 42 -5.37 -28.34 2.21
N VAL A 43 -5.92 -27.10 2.31
CA VAL A 43 -5.84 -26.10 1.25
C VAL A 43 -5.42 -24.74 1.83
N PHE A 44 -4.56 -24.07 1.10
CA PHE A 44 -4.13 -22.70 1.39
C PHE A 44 -4.52 -21.80 0.19
N LEU A 45 -5.42 -20.83 0.44
CA LEU A 45 -5.93 -19.91 -0.59
C LEU A 45 -5.16 -18.59 -0.55
N ILE A 46 -4.77 -18.11 -1.73
CA ILE A 46 -4.20 -16.76 -1.92
C ILE A 46 -5.14 -15.99 -2.86
N ALA A 47 -5.92 -15.08 -2.31
CA ALA A 47 -6.91 -14.32 -3.07
C ALA A 47 -6.33 -13.04 -3.72
N GLY A 48 -5.15 -13.17 -4.33
CA GLY A 48 -4.47 -12.11 -5.09
C GLY A 48 -3.48 -11.26 -4.29
N ASP A 49 -2.72 -10.48 -5.01
CA ASP A 49 -1.69 -9.56 -4.53
C ASP A 49 -0.64 -10.25 -3.63
N LEU A 50 -0.06 -11.35 -4.15
CA LEU A 50 1.09 -11.99 -3.50
C LEU A 50 2.32 -11.08 -3.56
N PHE A 51 2.55 -10.42 -4.70
CA PHE A 51 3.62 -9.47 -4.90
C PHE A 51 3.10 -8.03 -4.97
N ASP A 52 3.95 -7.06 -4.61
CA ASP A 52 3.58 -5.64 -4.64
C ASP A 52 3.65 -5.02 -6.05
N ARG A 53 4.36 -5.64 -6.97
CA ARG A 53 4.58 -5.13 -8.33
C ARG A 53 4.73 -6.25 -9.34
N PRO A 54 4.37 -5.98 -10.62
CA PRO A 54 4.59 -6.95 -11.69
C PRO A 54 6.06 -7.31 -11.90
N MET A 55 7.00 -6.42 -11.58
CA MET A 55 8.44 -6.70 -11.58
C MET A 55 8.89 -7.06 -10.18
N VAL A 56 9.14 -8.35 -9.96
CA VAL A 56 9.54 -8.91 -8.67
C VAL A 56 11.06 -9.02 -8.59
N GLU A 57 11.65 -8.44 -7.55
CA GLU A 57 13.08 -8.57 -7.30
C GLU A 57 13.43 -9.99 -6.78
N PRO A 58 14.61 -10.52 -7.12
CA PRO A 58 15.01 -11.90 -6.75
C PRO A 58 14.88 -12.25 -5.27
N PRO A 59 15.15 -11.36 -4.30
CA PRO A 59 14.94 -11.65 -2.88
C PRO A 59 13.48 -11.98 -2.55
N HIS A 60 12.53 -11.22 -3.10
CA HIS A 60 11.10 -11.38 -2.83
C HIS A 60 10.54 -12.65 -3.48
N LEU A 61 11.00 -12.99 -4.69
CA LEU A 61 10.67 -14.24 -5.33
C LEU A 61 11.18 -15.43 -4.50
N ARG A 62 12.42 -15.37 -3.99
CA ARG A 62 12.97 -16.40 -3.12
C ARG A 62 12.20 -16.55 -1.80
N GLN A 63 11.70 -15.44 -1.22
CA GLN A 63 10.83 -15.49 -0.05
C GLN A 63 9.54 -16.28 -0.36
N ALA A 64 8.87 -15.97 -1.48
CA ALA A 64 7.67 -16.68 -1.92
C ALA A 64 7.96 -18.16 -2.14
N GLN A 65 8.98 -18.51 -2.92
CA GLN A 65 9.37 -19.90 -3.19
C GLN A 65 9.64 -20.69 -1.91
N ARG A 66 10.36 -20.11 -0.95
CA ARG A 66 10.68 -20.75 0.34
C ARG A 66 9.42 -21.03 1.15
N ILE A 67 8.49 -20.07 1.24
CA ILE A 67 7.28 -20.23 2.03
C ILE A 67 6.32 -21.22 1.37
N LEU A 68 6.06 -21.06 0.07
CA LEU A 68 5.20 -21.97 -0.69
C LEU A 68 5.79 -23.40 -0.75
N GLY A 69 7.11 -23.52 -0.84
CA GLY A 69 7.81 -24.80 -0.80
C GLY A 69 7.58 -25.57 0.52
N ARG A 70 7.50 -24.86 1.67
CA ARG A 70 7.16 -25.49 2.96
C ARG A 70 5.72 -26.01 2.98
N LEU A 71 4.77 -25.25 2.47
CA LEU A 71 3.38 -25.68 2.34
C LEU A 71 3.27 -26.93 1.45
N LYS A 72 3.92 -26.92 0.27
CA LYS A 72 3.98 -28.06 -0.64
C LYS A 72 4.61 -29.31 0.02
N ALA A 73 5.74 -29.13 0.70
CA ALA A 73 6.42 -30.23 1.40
C ALA A 73 5.56 -30.83 2.53
N SER A 74 4.64 -30.06 3.09
CA SER A 74 3.67 -30.50 4.10
C SER A 74 2.38 -31.07 3.51
N GLY A 75 2.29 -31.21 2.17
CA GLY A 75 1.14 -31.75 1.48
C GLY A 75 -0.05 -30.79 1.36
N ILE A 76 0.12 -29.52 1.69
CA ILE A 76 -0.94 -28.51 1.60
C ILE A 76 -1.06 -28.01 0.17
N ARG A 77 -2.26 -28.07 -0.41
CA ARG A 77 -2.53 -27.58 -1.76
C ARG A 77 -2.70 -26.06 -1.75
N VAL A 78 -1.79 -25.33 -2.39
CA VAL A 78 -1.92 -23.89 -2.56
C VAL A 78 -2.74 -23.60 -3.82
N ILE A 79 -3.81 -22.83 -3.69
CA ILE A 79 -4.67 -22.35 -4.80
C ILE A 79 -4.68 -20.84 -4.78
N ALA A 80 -4.34 -20.22 -5.89
CA ALA A 80 -4.16 -18.77 -5.98
C ALA A 80 -4.89 -18.18 -7.18
N ILE A 81 -5.18 -16.89 -7.08
CA ILE A 81 -5.55 -16.01 -8.19
C ILE A 81 -4.60 -14.82 -8.21
N GLU A 82 -4.57 -14.10 -9.32
CA GLU A 82 -3.81 -12.84 -9.41
C GLU A 82 -4.63 -11.64 -8.95
N GLY A 83 -4.00 -10.77 -8.17
CA GLY A 83 -4.52 -9.43 -7.90
C GLY A 83 -4.10 -8.42 -8.98
N ASN A 84 -4.36 -7.15 -8.73
CA ASN A 84 -3.97 -6.08 -9.65
C ASN A 84 -2.46 -5.78 -9.61
N HIS A 85 -1.79 -6.05 -8.52
CA HIS A 85 -0.34 -5.88 -8.36
C HIS A 85 0.48 -7.04 -8.97
N ASP A 86 -0.08 -8.24 -9.05
CA ASP A 86 0.60 -9.41 -9.63
C ASP A 86 0.65 -9.37 -11.15
N ARG A 87 -0.24 -8.62 -11.80
CA ARG A 87 -0.38 -8.61 -13.26
C ARG A 87 0.67 -7.74 -13.92
N ALA A 88 1.24 -8.24 -15.00
CA ALA A 88 1.92 -7.41 -15.99
C ALA A 88 0.94 -6.41 -16.64
N PHE A 89 1.46 -5.29 -17.15
CA PHE A 89 0.67 -4.27 -17.85
C PHE A 89 -0.29 -4.91 -18.88
N ILE A 90 -1.47 -4.29 -19.04
CA ILE A 90 -2.69 -4.76 -19.74
C ILE A 90 -2.46 -5.38 -21.15
N HIS A 91 -1.28 -5.23 -21.73
CA HIS A 91 -0.94 -5.71 -23.07
C HIS A 91 0.34 -6.58 -23.14
N SER A 92 0.84 -7.06 -22.01
CA SER A 92 1.99 -7.97 -22.01
C SER A 92 1.50 -9.42 -22.13
N GLU A 93 2.00 -10.13 -23.15
CA GLU A 93 1.86 -11.58 -23.28
C GLU A 93 2.89 -12.33 -22.41
N GLU A 94 3.74 -11.60 -21.70
CA GLU A 94 4.76 -12.16 -20.85
C GLU A 94 4.18 -12.89 -19.66
N PRO A 95 4.74 -14.06 -19.27
CA PRO A 95 4.32 -14.78 -18.09
C PRO A 95 4.48 -13.92 -16.82
N THR A 96 3.50 -14.00 -15.92
CA THR A 96 3.60 -13.36 -14.62
C THR A 96 4.43 -14.20 -13.66
N TRP A 97 4.94 -13.59 -12.59
CA TRP A 97 5.65 -14.33 -11.54
C TRP A 97 4.77 -15.36 -10.84
N MET A 98 3.45 -15.15 -10.81
CA MET A 98 2.50 -16.14 -10.32
C MET A 98 2.45 -17.39 -11.24
N GLN A 99 2.55 -17.20 -12.56
CA GLN A 99 2.69 -18.32 -13.50
C GLN A 99 4.01 -19.05 -13.30
N PHE A 100 5.12 -18.34 -13.13
CA PHE A 100 6.42 -18.93 -12.81
C PHE A 100 6.36 -19.82 -11.55
N LEU A 101 5.69 -19.35 -10.48
CA LEU A 101 5.49 -20.17 -9.27
C LEU A 101 4.60 -21.39 -9.53
N ALA A 102 3.67 -21.30 -10.48
CA ALA A 102 2.84 -22.43 -10.89
C ALA A 102 3.64 -23.44 -11.75
N GLU A 103 4.59 -22.99 -12.58
CA GLU A 103 5.54 -23.83 -13.31
C GLU A 103 6.40 -24.69 -12.37
N ASP A 104 6.82 -24.11 -11.25
CA ASP A 104 7.55 -24.82 -10.18
C ASP A 104 6.64 -25.73 -9.33
N ASP A 105 5.36 -25.88 -9.71
CA ASP A 105 4.35 -26.64 -8.94
C ASP A 105 4.25 -26.20 -7.46
N LEU A 106 4.45 -24.90 -7.20
CA LEU A 106 4.32 -24.30 -5.87
C LEU A 106 2.90 -23.86 -5.56
N LEU A 107 2.10 -23.63 -6.60
CA LEU A 107 0.70 -23.25 -6.49
C LEU A 107 -0.09 -23.65 -7.76
N VAL A 108 -1.40 -23.72 -7.63
CA VAL A 108 -2.37 -23.77 -8.73
C VAL A 108 -2.89 -22.37 -8.97
N LEU A 109 -2.61 -21.82 -10.15
CA LEU A 109 -3.05 -20.48 -10.52
C LEU A 109 -4.35 -20.54 -11.32
N LEU A 110 -5.47 -20.19 -10.69
CA LEU A 110 -6.76 -20.16 -11.34
C LEU A 110 -6.99 -18.84 -12.06
N ARG A 111 -7.41 -18.94 -13.33
CA ARG A 111 -7.72 -17.81 -14.21
C ARG A 111 -8.97 -18.09 -15.04
N THR A 112 -10.05 -17.37 -14.81
CA THR A 112 -11.23 -17.42 -15.67
C THR A 112 -11.02 -16.48 -16.86
N ALA A 113 -11.05 -17.02 -18.06
CA ALA A 113 -11.13 -16.24 -19.29
C ALA A 113 -12.58 -15.84 -19.59
N PHE A 114 -12.74 -14.80 -20.40
CA PHE A 114 -14.06 -14.29 -20.79
C PHE A 114 -14.07 -13.97 -22.29
N ASP A 115 -15.15 -14.35 -22.95
CA ASP A 115 -15.41 -13.97 -24.33
C ASP A 115 -16.84 -13.39 -24.48
N ALA A 116 -17.31 -13.28 -25.72
CA ALA A 116 -18.65 -12.75 -26.01
C ALA A 116 -19.79 -13.65 -25.46
N SER A 117 -19.54 -14.94 -25.22
CA SER A 117 -20.51 -15.90 -24.67
C SER A 117 -20.54 -15.91 -23.14
N GLY A 118 -19.54 -15.30 -22.48
CA GLY A 118 -19.47 -15.22 -21.03
C GLY A 118 -18.15 -15.71 -20.44
N ALA A 119 -18.22 -16.33 -19.27
CA ALA A 119 -17.07 -16.93 -18.61
C ALA A 119 -16.70 -18.28 -19.25
N ILE A 120 -15.41 -18.49 -19.50
CA ILE A 120 -14.88 -19.76 -20.00
C ILE A 120 -14.39 -20.58 -18.81
N LEU A 121 -15.22 -21.52 -18.38
CA LEU A 121 -14.95 -22.36 -17.20
C LEU A 121 -14.28 -23.69 -17.63
N THR A 122 -12.97 -23.67 -17.86
CA THR A 122 -12.17 -24.87 -18.14
C THR A 122 -11.50 -25.37 -16.87
N PRO A 123 -11.27 -26.71 -16.76
CA PRO A 123 -10.46 -27.25 -15.68
C PRO A 123 -9.02 -26.74 -15.75
N TRP A 124 -8.39 -26.60 -14.62
CA TRP A 124 -6.96 -26.27 -14.57
C TRP A 124 -6.13 -27.45 -15.07
N GLU A 125 -5.30 -27.19 -16.07
CA GLU A 125 -4.43 -28.18 -16.71
C GLU A 125 -2.96 -27.88 -16.37
N PRO A 126 -2.26 -28.76 -15.62
CA PRO A 126 -0.86 -28.53 -15.27
C PRO A 126 0.06 -28.30 -16.48
N ALA A 127 -0.20 -29.02 -17.59
CA ALA A 127 0.63 -28.89 -18.80
C ALA A 127 0.48 -27.52 -19.51
N ARG A 128 -0.62 -26.80 -19.25
CA ARG A 128 -0.91 -25.49 -19.83
C ARG A 128 -0.79 -24.35 -18.83
N LEU A 129 -0.69 -24.68 -17.52
CA LEU A 129 -0.74 -23.71 -16.41
C LEU A 129 -1.93 -22.76 -16.51
N ALA A 130 -3.05 -23.27 -17.00
CA ALA A 130 -4.26 -22.50 -17.28
C ALA A 130 -5.51 -23.26 -16.89
N GLY A 131 -6.51 -22.54 -16.43
CA GLY A 131 -7.83 -23.07 -16.09
C GLY A 131 -8.53 -22.19 -15.08
N ALA A 132 -9.86 -22.22 -15.12
CA ALA A 132 -10.71 -21.43 -14.26
C ALA A 132 -11.02 -22.14 -12.93
N TRP A 133 -10.94 -23.46 -12.89
CA TRP A 133 -11.32 -24.25 -11.72
C TRP A 133 -10.52 -25.54 -11.55
N MET A 134 -10.49 -26.03 -10.31
CA MET A 134 -10.01 -27.38 -9.98
C MET A 134 -10.89 -28.02 -8.89
N ASP A 135 -10.97 -29.34 -8.93
CA ASP A 135 -11.64 -30.13 -7.89
C ASP A 135 -10.60 -30.65 -6.88
N TYR A 136 -10.87 -30.45 -5.59
CA TYR A 136 -10.07 -31.02 -4.50
C TYR A 136 -10.94 -31.27 -3.27
N GLY A 137 -10.79 -32.44 -2.63
CA GLY A 137 -11.51 -32.76 -1.40
C GLY A 137 -13.04 -32.70 -1.52
N GLY A 138 -13.61 -32.94 -2.71
CA GLY A 138 -15.06 -32.83 -2.96
C GLY A 138 -15.57 -31.39 -3.14
N LEU A 139 -14.70 -30.41 -3.15
CA LEU A 139 -15.00 -29.00 -3.44
C LEU A 139 -14.48 -28.61 -4.82
N ARG A 140 -15.21 -27.72 -5.51
CA ARG A 140 -14.73 -27.08 -6.73
C ARG A 140 -14.29 -25.65 -6.44
N PHE A 141 -12.99 -25.42 -6.58
CA PHE A 141 -12.39 -24.09 -6.46
C PHE A 141 -12.44 -23.41 -7.82
N VAL A 142 -13.06 -22.23 -7.88
CA VAL A 142 -13.18 -21.41 -9.10
C VAL A 142 -12.48 -20.09 -8.83
N GLY A 143 -11.64 -19.63 -9.75
CA GLY A 143 -10.85 -18.41 -9.56
C GLY A 143 -10.99 -17.43 -10.71
N ALA A 144 -11.30 -16.18 -10.38
CA ALA A 144 -11.17 -15.06 -11.30
C ALA A 144 -10.37 -13.96 -10.61
N GLY A 145 -9.16 -13.69 -11.06
CA GLY A 145 -8.30 -12.64 -10.53
C GLY A 145 -8.93 -11.25 -10.65
N TYR A 146 -8.12 -10.22 -10.55
CA TYR A 146 -8.61 -8.84 -10.66
C TYR A 146 -9.26 -8.56 -12.03
N LEU A 147 -10.47 -8.05 -12.02
CA LEU A 147 -11.28 -7.77 -13.22
C LEU A 147 -11.49 -6.27 -13.49
N GLY A 148 -11.01 -5.39 -12.59
CA GLY A 148 -11.15 -3.93 -12.69
C GLY A 148 -12.61 -3.49 -12.79
N ALA A 149 -12.88 -2.44 -13.55
CA ALA A 149 -14.24 -1.90 -13.73
C ALA A 149 -15.26 -2.92 -14.32
N ALA A 150 -14.76 -3.98 -14.95
CA ALA A 150 -15.65 -5.04 -15.50
C ALA A 150 -16.11 -6.06 -14.45
N THR A 151 -15.66 -5.97 -13.19
CA THR A 151 -15.96 -6.92 -12.11
C THR A 151 -17.45 -7.24 -11.99
N PRO A 152 -18.38 -6.27 -11.87
CA PRO A 152 -19.80 -6.60 -11.67
C PRO A 152 -20.38 -7.42 -12.83
N PHE A 153 -20.05 -7.04 -14.06
CA PHE A 153 -20.54 -7.71 -15.26
C PHE A 153 -19.96 -9.13 -15.38
N LYS A 154 -18.64 -9.27 -15.26
CA LYS A 154 -17.94 -10.56 -15.42
C LYS A 154 -18.28 -11.54 -14.30
N VAL A 155 -18.44 -11.06 -13.07
CA VAL A 155 -18.83 -11.90 -11.93
C VAL A 155 -20.24 -12.46 -12.15
N ARG A 156 -21.21 -11.67 -12.65
CA ARG A 156 -22.54 -12.17 -12.98
C ARG A 156 -22.51 -13.26 -14.05
N GLN A 157 -21.70 -13.08 -15.09
CA GLN A 157 -21.51 -14.10 -16.14
C GLN A 157 -20.93 -15.39 -15.53
N LEU A 158 -19.86 -15.29 -14.73
CA LEU A 158 -19.23 -16.43 -14.08
C LEU A 158 -20.23 -17.18 -13.18
N VAL A 159 -20.91 -16.47 -12.28
CA VAL A 159 -21.82 -17.07 -11.31
C VAL A 159 -23.02 -17.73 -11.99
N SER A 160 -23.52 -17.18 -13.10
CA SER A 160 -24.62 -17.78 -13.87
C SER A 160 -24.28 -19.15 -14.46
N GLN A 161 -23.00 -19.40 -14.71
CA GLN A 161 -22.50 -20.64 -15.34
C GLN A 161 -22.03 -21.69 -14.32
N LEU A 162 -22.03 -21.38 -13.02
CA LEU A 162 -21.65 -22.36 -11.99
C LEU A 162 -22.68 -23.50 -11.91
N GLU A 163 -22.19 -24.72 -11.97
CA GLU A 163 -22.97 -25.95 -11.92
C GLU A 163 -23.71 -26.09 -10.59
N SER A 164 -24.99 -26.47 -10.61
CA SER A 164 -25.80 -26.55 -9.40
C SER A 164 -25.55 -27.82 -8.57
N ASP A 165 -24.89 -28.85 -9.13
CA ASP A 165 -24.56 -30.11 -8.47
C ASP A 165 -23.21 -30.10 -7.75
N LYS A 166 -22.42 -29.04 -7.88
CA LYS A 166 -21.10 -28.88 -7.26
C LYS A 166 -21.15 -27.96 -6.05
N THR A 167 -20.21 -28.15 -5.12
CA THR A 167 -19.97 -27.29 -3.97
C THR A 167 -18.82 -26.36 -4.31
N HIS A 168 -19.12 -25.09 -4.61
CA HIS A 168 -18.13 -24.15 -5.08
C HIS A 168 -17.51 -23.31 -3.97
N VAL A 169 -16.18 -23.17 -4.04
CA VAL A 169 -15.40 -22.13 -3.38
C VAL A 169 -14.94 -21.15 -4.45
N LEU A 170 -15.37 -19.90 -4.38
CA LEU A 170 -15.04 -18.87 -5.36
C LEU A 170 -13.96 -17.93 -4.82
N LEU A 171 -12.89 -17.72 -5.58
CA LEU A 171 -11.84 -16.77 -5.28
C LEU A 171 -11.97 -15.55 -6.21
N LEU A 172 -12.05 -14.36 -5.63
CA LEU A 172 -12.12 -13.08 -6.36
C LEU A 172 -11.19 -12.05 -5.71
N HIS A 173 -10.43 -11.34 -6.54
CA HIS A 173 -9.69 -10.17 -6.08
C HIS A 173 -10.48 -8.90 -6.37
N ALA A 174 -11.44 -8.58 -5.49
CA ALA A 174 -12.40 -7.48 -5.65
C ALA A 174 -13.04 -7.11 -4.30
N GLY A 175 -13.56 -5.89 -4.22
CA GLY A 175 -14.28 -5.37 -3.06
C GLY A 175 -15.71 -4.92 -3.38
N PRO A 176 -16.48 -4.51 -2.37
CA PRO A 176 -17.83 -3.97 -2.57
C PRO A 176 -17.79 -2.59 -3.24
N ASP A 177 -18.87 -2.27 -3.97
CA ASP A 177 -19.01 -1.03 -4.73
C ASP A 177 -18.91 0.24 -3.88
N TYR A 178 -19.43 0.22 -2.65
CA TYR A 178 -19.32 1.34 -1.72
C TYR A 178 -17.90 1.62 -1.23
N PHE A 179 -16.97 0.68 -1.42
CA PHE A 179 -15.56 0.83 -1.03
C PHE A 179 -14.67 1.10 -2.25
N VAL A 180 -14.88 0.37 -3.34
CA VAL A 180 -14.06 0.44 -4.56
C VAL A 180 -14.54 1.55 -5.52
N GLY A 181 -15.82 1.97 -5.41
CA GLY A 181 -16.41 2.97 -6.26
C GLY A 181 -16.43 2.55 -7.73
N GLU A 182 -16.10 3.50 -8.62
CA GLU A 182 -16.06 3.26 -10.07
C GLU A 182 -14.98 2.27 -10.51
N GLY A 183 -14.08 1.87 -9.59
CA GLY A 183 -13.03 0.87 -9.84
C GLY A 183 -13.53 -0.56 -10.08
N GLY A 184 -14.85 -0.82 -9.99
CA GLY A 184 -15.43 -2.10 -10.33
C GLY A 184 -15.76 -2.99 -9.13
N GLY A 185 -16.41 -2.45 -8.12
CA GLY A 185 -16.93 -3.20 -6.98
C GLY A 185 -18.19 -4.01 -7.29
N PHE A 186 -18.47 -5.00 -6.48
CA PHE A 186 -19.71 -5.78 -6.53
C PHE A 186 -20.78 -5.19 -5.60
N SER A 187 -22.03 -5.23 -6.06
CA SER A 187 -23.19 -4.75 -5.31
C SER A 187 -23.73 -5.78 -4.32
N SER A 188 -24.61 -5.36 -3.41
CA SER A 188 -25.34 -6.28 -2.53
C SER A 188 -26.16 -7.32 -3.30
N SER A 189 -26.66 -7.01 -4.52
CA SER A 189 -27.35 -7.97 -5.37
C SER A 189 -26.39 -9.01 -5.95
N ASP A 190 -25.17 -8.61 -6.31
CA ASP A 190 -24.13 -9.53 -6.78
C ASP A 190 -23.73 -10.50 -5.67
N LEU A 191 -23.56 -10.00 -4.43
CA LEU A 191 -23.28 -10.85 -3.26
C LEU A 191 -24.38 -11.90 -3.02
N LYS A 192 -25.67 -11.52 -3.17
CA LYS A 192 -26.79 -12.47 -3.05
C LYS A 192 -26.72 -13.56 -4.12
N ALA A 193 -26.42 -13.18 -5.37
CA ALA A 193 -26.29 -14.14 -6.48
C ALA A 193 -25.11 -15.09 -6.26
N ILE A 194 -23.96 -14.60 -5.81
CA ILE A 194 -22.79 -15.43 -5.46
C ILE A 194 -23.14 -16.40 -4.32
N ASN A 195 -23.75 -15.90 -3.25
CA ASN A 195 -24.14 -16.71 -2.09
C ASN A 195 -25.09 -17.87 -2.43
N ALA A 196 -25.95 -17.68 -3.42
CA ALA A 196 -26.87 -18.71 -3.88
C ALA A 196 -26.17 -19.88 -4.61
N LYS A 197 -24.93 -19.67 -5.07
CA LYS A 197 -24.19 -20.64 -5.92
C LYS A 197 -22.90 -21.14 -5.28
N THR A 198 -22.44 -20.53 -4.19
CA THR A 198 -21.15 -20.85 -3.56
C THR A 198 -21.31 -21.15 -2.08
N CYS A 199 -20.49 -22.05 -1.55
CA CYS A 199 -20.42 -22.29 -0.11
C CYS A 199 -19.45 -21.30 0.56
N TYR A 200 -18.41 -20.86 -0.15
CA TYR A 200 -17.45 -19.88 0.36
C TYR A 200 -16.98 -18.94 -0.76
N LEU A 201 -16.88 -17.65 -0.42
CA LEU A 201 -16.27 -16.62 -1.25
C LEU A 201 -15.02 -16.08 -0.55
N ALA A 202 -13.86 -16.36 -1.14
CA ALA A 202 -12.57 -15.85 -0.72
C ALA A 202 -12.26 -14.55 -1.47
N LEU A 203 -12.16 -13.43 -0.74
CA LEU A 203 -11.94 -12.10 -1.28
C LEU A 203 -10.53 -11.57 -0.94
N GLY A 204 -9.97 -10.74 -1.80
CA GLY A 204 -8.83 -9.87 -1.58
C GLY A 204 -9.10 -8.45 -2.08
N HIS A 205 -8.03 -7.65 -2.26
CA HIS A 205 -8.07 -6.28 -2.81
C HIS A 205 -8.30 -5.18 -1.76
N ILE A 206 -9.05 -5.44 -0.74
CA ILE A 206 -9.27 -4.49 0.34
C ILE A 206 -8.41 -4.88 1.52
N HIS A 207 -7.45 -4.06 1.90
CA HIS A 207 -6.51 -4.37 2.98
C HIS A 207 -7.18 -4.44 4.37
N LEU A 208 -8.49 -4.20 4.43
CA LEU A 208 -9.29 -4.24 5.66
C LEU A 208 -10.05 -5.54 5.79
N PRO A 209 -10.22 -6.08 7.01
CA PRO A 209 -11.03 -7.26 7.23
C PRO A 209 -12.51 -6.96 6.97
N MET A 210 -13.13 -7.77 6.14
CA MET A 210 -14.57 -7.70 5.84
C MET A 210 -15.17 -9.09 5.92
N ARG A 211 -16.30 -9.23 6.61
CA ARG A 211 -17.03 -10.49 6.72
C ARG A 211 -18.46 -10.31 6.27
N TYR A 212 -18.93 -11.21 5.43
CA TYR A 212 -20.30 -11.26 4.95
C TYR A 212 -20.98 -12.55 5.43
N GLY A 213 -21.60 -12.48 6.60
CA GLY A 213 -22.12 -13.67 7.27
C GLY A 213 -21.04 -14.71 7.52
N ASP A 214 -21.41 -16.00 7.36
CA ASP A 214 -20.51 -17.12 7.62
C ASP A 214 -19.98 -17.76 6.31
N TRP A 215 -20.12 -17.09 5.18
CA TRP A 215 -19.84 -17.68 3.88
C TRP A 215 -18.86 -16.89 3.01
N ALA A 216 -18.53 -15.66 3.39
CA ALA A 216 -17.57 -14.85 2.64
C ALA A 216 -16.76 -13.94 3.55
N CYS A 217 -15.50 -13.77 3.24
CA CYS A 217 -14.68 -12.76 3.88
C CYS A 217 -13.52 -12.31 2.99
N ASN A 218 -13.07 -11.11 3.29
CA ASN A 218 -11.73 -10.60 3.00
C ASN A 218 -10.99 -10.52 4.34
N PRO A 219 -9.91 -11.26 4.57
CA PRO A 219 -9.22 -11.26 5.86
C PRO A 219 -8.40 -9.98 6.10
N GLY A 220 -8.24 -9.14 5.08
CA GLY A 220 -7.34 -8.00 5.04
C GLY A 220 -5.89 -8.41 4.75
N SER A 221 -5.02 -7.42 4.60
CA SER A 221 -3.59 -7.65 4.40
C SER A 221 -2.91 -8.21 5.65
N LEU A 222 -1.84 -9.00 5.46
CA LEU A 222 -1.10 -9.62 6.57
C LEU A 222 -0.30 -8.58 7.37
N GLU A 223 0.18 -7.53 6.70
CA GLU A 223 0.89 -6.42 7.33
C GLU A 223 0.27 -5.09 6.89
N ASN A 224 0.53 -4.00 7.59
CA ASN A 224 0.14 -2.67 7.13
C ASN A 224 0.96 -2.32 5.89
N CYS A 225 0.31 -2.23 4.74
CA CYS A 225 0.92 -1.77 3.51
C CYS A 225 1.20 -0.27 3.53
N ASP A 226 0.40 0.47 4.31
CA ASP A 226 0.57 1.87 4.62
C ASP A 226 0.26 2.11 6.11
N VAL A 227 0.98 3.05 6.76
CA VAL A 227 0.78 3.35 8.19
C VAL A 227 -0.63 3.86 8.50
N SER A 228 -1.28 4.48 7.52
CA SER A 228 -2.66 4.96 7.68
C SER A 228 -3.66 3.82 7.86
N GLU A 229 -3.33 2.60 7.43
CA GLU A 229 -4.18 1.42 7.62
C GLU A 229 -4.30 0.99 9.07
N ALA A 230 -3.35 1.38 9.92
CA ALA A 230 -3.39 1.07 11.35
C ALA A 230 -4.63 1.63 12.07
N ARG A 231 -5.28 2.67 11.52
CA ARG A 231 -6.57 3.19 12.03
C ARG A 231 -7.67 2.14 12.04
N TYR A 232 -7.57 1.12 11.19
CA TYR A 232 -8.55 0.06 11.05
C TYR A 232 -8.20 -1.21 11.86
N ASN A 233 -7.13 -1.17 12.67
CA ASN A 233 -6.78 -2.26 13.56
C ASN A 233 -7.66 -2.29 14.82
N ARG A 234 -8.55 -1.31 14.99
CA ARG A 234 -9.46 -1.20 16.12
C ARG A 234 -10.87 -0.86 15.65
N ASP A 235 -11.87 -1.33 16.39
CA ASP A 235 -13.26 -0.91 16.18
C ASP A 235 -13.52 0.49 16.76
N LEU A 236 -14.77 0.97 16.64
CA LEU A 236 -15.19 2.28 17.17
C LEU A 236 -15.07 2.39 18.70
N ALA A 237 -15.08 1.28 19.41
CA ALA A 237 -14.90 1.20 20.86
C ALA A 237 -13.43 1.08 21.28
N GLY A 238 -12.51 1.00 20.29
CA GLY A 238 -11.08 0.88 20.52
C GLY A 238 -10.60 -0.57 20.72
N ALA A 239 -11.46 -1.59 20.59
CA ALA A 239 -11.06 -2.98 20.66
C ALA A 239 -10.31 -3.42 19.39
N PRO A 240 -9.29 -4.30 19.50
CA PRO A 240 -8.57 -4.82 18.33
C PRO A 240 -9.52 -5.57 17.38
N LEU A 241 -9.49 -5.22 16.08
CA LEU A 241 -10.17 -5.98 15.05
C LEU A 241 -9.27 -7.13 14.59
N PRO A 242 -9.77 -8.37 14.48
CA PRO A 242 -9.03 -9.47 13.90
C PRO A 242 -8.83 -9.17 12.39
N ARG A 243 -7.56 -9.09 11.98
CA ARG A 243 -7.12 -8.87 10.62
C ARG A 243 -5.88 -9.71 10.36
N GLY A 244 -5.84 -10.42 9.25
CA GLY A 244 -4.70 -11.25 8.90
C GLY A 244 -5.06 -12.38 7.97
N TYR A 245 -5.61 -13.46 8.47
CA TYR A 245 -5.95 -14.64 7.68
C TYR A 245 -7.25 -15.26 8.17
N ALA A 246 -7.96 -15.91 7.24
CA ALA A 246 -9.15 -16.67 7.61
C ALA A 246 -8.84 -18.16 7.74
N VAL A 247 -9.48 -18.81 8.70
CA VAL A 247 -9.48 -20.26 8.88
C VAL A 247 -10.92 -20.73 8.86
N LEU A 248 -11.20 -21.79 8.10
CA LEU A 248 -12.54 -22.35 7.97
C LEU A 248 -12.49 -23.84 7.63
N GLU A 249 -13.59 -24.51 7.95
CA GLU A 249 -13.81 -25.91 7.58
C GLU A 249 -15.08 -26.03 6.74
N ILE A 250 -15.03 -26.78 5.66
CA ILE A 250 -16.15 -27.05 4.76
C ILE A 250 -16.36 -28.57 4.66
N GLU A 251 -17.59 -29.00 4.90
CA GLU A 251 -18.02 -30.38 4.68
C GLU A 251 -18.70 -30.50 3.30
N PRO A 252 -18.03 -31.09 2.31
CA PRO A 252 -18.54 -31.12 0.93
C PRO A 252 -19.88 -31.82 0.77
N ALA A 253 -20.10 -32.88 1.57
CA ALA A 253 -21.32 -33.70 1.49
C ALA A 253 -22.60 -32.94 1.86
N GLN A 254 -22.48 -31.90 2.64
CA GLN A 254 -23.63 -31.12 3.14
C GLN A 254 -23.99 -29.95 2.28
N ARG A 255 -23.19 -29.59 1.25
CA ARG A 255 -23.33 -28.37 0.42
C ARG A 255 -23.59 -27.10 1.26
N GLN A 256 -23.15 -27.13 2.50
CA GLN A 256 -23.40 -26.08 3.50
C GLN A 256 -22.27 -25.07 3.52
N LYS A 257 -22.56 -23.92 4.10
CA LYS A 257 -21.61 -22.88 4.41
C LYS A 257 -20.51 -23.36 5.36
N PRO A 258 -19.35 -22.70 5.44
CA PRO A 258 -18.30 -23.06 6.38
C PRO A 258 -18.84 -23.23 7.78
N VAL A 259 -18.39 -24.27 8.47
CA VAL A 259 -18.87 -24.59 9.83
C VAL A 259 -18.25 -23.63 10.85
N ASP A 260 -17.04 -23.12 10.61
CA ASP A 260 -16.33 -22.25 11.54
C ASP A 260 -15.42 -21.27 10.78
N LEU A 261 -16.00 -20.20 10.27
CA LEU A 261 -15.22 -19.13 9.63
C LEU A 261 -14.69 -18.18 10.70
N GLN A 262 -13.38 -18.15 10.89
CA GLN A 262 -12.69 -17.25 11.81
C GLN A 262 -11.67 -16.40 11.05
N ILE A 263 -11.68 -15.09 11.27
CA ILE A 263 -10.57 -14.21 10.91
C ILE A 263 -9.64 -14.14 12.12
N ARG A 264 -8.37 -14.49 11.92
CA ARG A 264 -7.34 -14.50 12.95
C ARG A 264 -6.27 -13.48 12.65
N SER A 265 -5.78 -12.83 13.71
CA SER A 265 -4.66 -11.90 13.60
C SER A 265 -3.33 -12.66 13.57
N ASN A 266 -2.41 -12.20 12.75
CA ASN A 266 -0.99 -12.57 12.80
C ASN A 266 -0.19 -11.49 13.55
N PRO A 267 1.00 -11.80 14.06
CA PRO A 267 1.92 -10.81 14.60
C PRO A 267 2.22 -9.74 13.54
N ARG A 268 2.25 -8.48 13.97
CA ARG A 268 2.56 -7.31 13.14
C ARG A 268 3.42 -6.36 13.93
N ARG A 269 4.16 -5.54 13.19
CA ARG A 269 4.84 -4.40 13.82
C ARG A 269 3.79 -3.45 14.42
N PRO A 270 3.91 -3.06 15.71
CA PRO A 270 2.97 -2.14 16.33
C PRO A 270 3.00 -0.77 15.63
N VAL A 271 1.84 -0.23 15.30
CA VAL A 271 1.71 1.11 14.73
C VAL A 271 0.81 1.94 15.64
N TYR A 272 1.35 3.04 16.14
CA TYR A 272 0.62 3.99 16.97
C TYR A 272 0.31 5.25 16.16
N ARG A 273 -0.97 5.62 16.08
CA ARG A 273 -1.40 6.88 15.52
C ARG A 273 -1.64 7.87 16.66
N LEU A 274 -0.74 8.82 16.79
CA LEU A 274 -0.77 9.81 17.85
C LEU A 274 -1.06 11.20 17.27
N THR A 275 -1.76 12.03 18.04
CA THR A 275 -2.06 13.41 17.67
C THR A 275 -1.46 14.36 18.70
N LEU A 276 -0.70 15.33 18.23
CA LEU A 276 -0.12 16.38 19.07
C LEU A 276 -0.72 17.73 18.70
N ASP A 277 -1.36 18.40 19.66
CA ASP A 277 -1.79 19.79 19.51
C ASP A 277 -0.57 20.71 19.67
N CYS A 278 -0.26 21.43 18.60
CA CYS A 278 0.87 22.35 18.54
C CYS A 278 0.54 23.77 19.01
N SER A 279 -0.72 24.08 19.32
CA SER A 279 -1.15 25.42 19.74
C SER A 279 -0.37 25.99 20.93
N PRO A 280 0.10 25.20 21.92
CA PRO A 280 0.88 25.70 23.05
C PRO A 280 2.32 26.14 22.71
N PHE A 281 2.87 25.77 21.56
CA PHE A 281 4.33 25.91 21.29
C PHE A 281 4.77 27.27 20.73
N GLY A 282 3.89 28.27 20.71
CA GLY A 282 4.20 29.69 20.57
C GLY A 282 4.94 30.13 19.29
N ASN A 283 5.46 31.39 19.34
CA ASN A 283 5.95 32.12 18.16
C ASN A 283 7.47 32.08 17.95
N LYS A 284 8.26 31.36 18.77
CA LYS A 284 9.73 31.34 18.66
C LYS A 284 10.20 30.08 17.97
N ILE A 285 10.72 30.23 16.74
CA ILE A 285 11.08 29.14 15.85
C ILE A 285 11.99 28.09 16.49
N LYS A 286 13.10 28.48 17.12
CA LYS A 286 14.05 27.52 17.72
C LYS A 286 13.52 26.83 18.97
N ASP A 287 12.98 27.58 19.90
CA ASP A 287 12.46 27.03 21.16
C ASP A 287 11.18 26.23 20.93
N GLY A 288 10.37 26.61 19.92
CA GLY A 288 9.15 25.93 19.55
C GLY A 288 9.39 24.56 18.92
N ALA A 289 10.42 24.41 18.08
CA ALA A 289 10.77 23.13 17.47
C ALA A 289 11.29 22.12 18.53
N ILE A 290 12.16 22.56 19.45
CA ILE A 290 12.67 21.73 20.56
C ILE A 290 11.51 21.32 21.48
N ALA A 291 10.61 22.25 21.82
CA ALA A 291 9.46 21.95 22.67
C ALA A 291 8.50 20.95 21.99
N LEU A 292 8.31 21.05 20.67
CA LEU A 292 7.49 20.14 19.89
C LEU A 292 8.08 18.73 19.89
N VAL A 293 9.38 18.58 19.62
CA VAL A 293 10.07 17.28 19.66
C VAL A 293 9.93 16.65 21.05
N LYS A 294 10.19 17.42 22.11
CA LYS A 294 10.02 16.93 23.47
C LYS A 294 8.59 16.48 23.77
N ALA A 295 7.59 17.28 23.40
CA ALA A 295 6.19 16.90 23.61
C ALA A 295 5.78 15.66 22.78
N ALA A 296 6.31 15.51 21.57
CA ALA A 296 6.12 14.31 20.77
C ALA A 296 6.71 13.08 21.46
N VAL A 297 7.93 13.19 21.98
CA VAL A 297 8.57 12.11 22.75
C VAL A 297 7.76 11.75 24.01
N ASP A 298 7.25 12.76 24.73
CA ASP A 298 6.46 12.55 25.93
C ASP A 298 5.17 11.79 25.64
N ILE A 299 4.43 12.12 24.56
CA ILE A 299 3.20 11.39 24.20
C ILE A 299 3.50 9.96 23.68
N ILE A 300 4.64 9.74 23.02
CA ILE A 300 5.06 8.41 22.57
C ILE A 300 5.38 7.53 23.79
N ARG A 301 6.11 8.07 24.77
CA ARG A 301 6.39 7.37 26.04
C ARG A 301 5.12 7.08 26.83
N ALA A 302 4.19 8.06 26.89
CA ALA A 302 2.92 7.86 27.57
C ALA A 302 2.02 6.81 26.88
N ALA A 303 2.22 6.57 25.58
CA ALA A 303 1.57 5.49 24.84
C ALA A 303 2.22 4.11 25.06
N GLU A 304 3.30 4.04 25.83
CA GLU A 304 4.08 2.80 26.12
C GLU A 304 4.53 2.09 24.81
N ALA A 305 4.90 2.88 23.79
CA ALA A 305 5.36 2.35 22.51
C ALA A 305 6.68 1.58 22.70
N SER A 306 6.72 0.35 22.18
CA SER A 306 7.93 -0.48 22.22
C SER A 306 8.98 -0.02 21.22
N PRO A 307 10.25 -0.44 21.35
CA PRO A 307 11.32 -0.12 20.38
C PRO A 307 11.00 -0.58 18.95
N ASP A 308 10.16 -1.60 18.77
CA ASP A 308 9.75 -2.08 17.45
C ASP A 308 8.58 -1.29 16.84
N SER A 309 8.08 -0.28 17.54
CA SER A 309 6.87 0.45 17.13
C SER A 309 7.16 1.46 16.02
N VAL A 310 6.18 1.62 15.14
CA VAL A 310 6.08 2.71 14.18
C VAL A 310 5.10 3.76 14.72
N ILE A 311 5.51 5.02 14.68
CA ILE A 311 4.69 6.14 15.13
C ILE A 311 4.22 6.96 13.92
N ASP A 312 2.91 7.06 13.73
CA ASP A 312 2.27 7.96 12.80
C ASP A 312 1.78 9.19 13.61
N LEU A 313 2.63 10.21 13.68
CA LEU A 313 2.38 11.42 14.48
C LEU A 313 1.71 12.49 13.64
N ARG A 314 0.46 12.79 13.94
CA ARG A 314 -0.27 13.89 13.33
C ARG A 314 -0.15 15.15 14.18
N LEU A 315 0.35 16.22 13.59
CA LEU A 315 0.37 17.54 14.21
C LEU A 315 -0.93 18.28 13.90
N THR A 316 -1.53 18.88 14.92
CA THR A 316 -2.79 19.64 14.79
C THR A 316 -2.68 20.96 15.53
N GLY A 317 -3.72 21.81 15.39
CA GLY A 317 -3.78 23.09 16.05
C GLY A 317 -3.05 24.20 15.30
N ARG A 318 -2.92 25.36 15.93
CA ARG A 318 -2.35 26.56 15.30
C ARG A 318 -0.88 26.71 15.70
N LEU A 319 0.00 26.64 14.72
CA LEU A 319 1.41 26.88 14.89
C LEU A 319 1.77 28.21 14.18
N ASN A 320 2.27 29.19 14.93
CA ASN A 320 2.74 30.47 14.37
C ASN A 320 4.16 30.34 13.77
N LEU A 321 4.57 29.14 13.43
CA LEU A 321 5.79 28.86 12.69
C LEU A 321 5.45 28.80 11.20
N ASN A 322 6.35 29.32 10.37
CA ASN A 322 6.24 29.08 8.94
C ASN A 322 6.27 27.55 8.71
N ARG A 323 5.26 27.00 8.01
CA ARG A 323 5.13 25.57 7.70
C ARG A 323 6.39 25.02 7.00
N ILE A 324 7.11 25.89 6.32
CA ILE A 324 8.32 25.59 5.57
C ILE A 324 9.54 25.47 6.53
N ALA A 325 9.50 26.13 7.70
CA ALA A 325 10.55 26.07 8.70
C ALA A 325 10.54 24.77 9.53
N LEU A 326 9.44 24.02 9.49
CA LEU A 326 9.32 22.70 10.12
C LEU A 326 9.58 21.61 9.07
N ASP A 327 10.79 21.11 8.98
CA ASP A 327 11.09 19.92 8.17
C ASP A 327 10.55 18.67 8.87
N PRO A 328 9.49 18.04 8.35
CA PRO A 328 8.89 16.88 8.99
C PRO A 328 9.84 15.68 9.02
N THR A 329 10.78 15.59 8.08
CA THR A 329 11.74 14.49 8.00
C THR A 329 12.79 14.60 9.10
N SER A 330 13.37 15.78 9.28
CA SER A 330 14.34 16.03 10.36
C SER A 330 13.68 15.89 11.74
N ALA A 331 12.46 16.40 11.91
CA ALA A 331 11.71 16.23 13.15
C ALA A 331 11.40 14.77 13.45
N ALA A 332 11.03 13.98 12.43
CA ALA A 332 10.77 12.55 12.57
C ALA A 332 12.00 11.78 13.03
N ILE A 333 13.18 12.08 12.48
CA ILE A 333 14.45 11.45 12.86
C ILE A 333 14.79 11.78 14.32
N GLU A 334 14.71 13.05 14.70
CA GLU A 334 15.04 13.47 16.06
C GLU A 334 14.08 12.87 17.10
N ILE A 335 12.77 12.84 16.80
CA ILE A 335 11.76 12.19 17.65
C ILE A 335 12.03 10.69 17.76
N GLN A 336 12.36 10.03 16.65
CA GLN A 336 12.67 8.60 16.61
C GLN A 336 13.84 8.25 17.53
N GLU A 337 14.95 9.01 17.44
CA GLU A 337 16.14 8.80 18.26
C GLU A 337 15.85 9.01 19.76
N GLN A 338 15.15 10.10 20.11
CA GLN A 338 14.86 10.43 21.51
C GLN A 338 13.79 9.53 22.14
N ALA A 339 12.84 9.04 21.36
CA ALA A 339 11.79 8.14 21.82
C ALA A 339 12.20 6.66 21.80
N GLU A 340 13.34 6.33 21.16
CA GLU A 340 13.88 4.97 21.02
C GLU A 340 12.85 4.01 20.35
N VAL A 341 12.15 4.48 19.30
CA VAL A 341 11.19 3.69 18.53
C VAL A 341 11.75 3.35 17.15
N PHE A 342 11.13 2.39 16.46
CA PHE A 342 11.63 1.88 15.19
C PHE A 342 11.59 2.92 14.06
N ALA A 343 10.47 3.62 13.92
CA ALA A 343 10.31 4.67 12.91
C ALA A 343 9.24 5.69 13.34
N VAL A 344 9.38 6.93 12.88
CA VAL A 344 8.40 8.01 13.09
C VAL A 344 8.05 8.62 11.74
N THR A 345 6.76 8.87 11.50
CA THR A 345 6.27 9.77 10.44
C THR A 345 5.61 10.96 11.07
N VAL A 346 5.75 12.13 10.46
CA VAL A 346 5.13 13.38 10.93
C VAL A 346 4.19 13.91 9.85
N ASP A 347 2.89 13.91 10.14
CA ASP A 347 1.84 14.47 9.28
C ASP A 347 1.52 15.90 9.70
N LEU A 348 1.79 16.87 8.81
CA LEU A 348 1.50 18.28 9.00
C LEU A 348 0.10 18.69 8.52
N GLY A 349 -0.68 17.76 7.97
CA GLY A 349 -1.98 18.05 7.34
C GLY A 349 -3.04 18.60 8.29
N GLY A 350 -2.86 18.43 9.59
CA GLY A 350 -3.75 18.95 10.64
C GLY A 350 -3.36 20.31 11.20
N LEU A 351 -2.21 20.89 10.78
CA LEU A 351 -1.76 22.19 11.26
C LEU A 351 -2.48 23.33 10.54
N ASP A 352 -3.07 24.21 11.32
CA ASP A 352 -3.51 25.54 10.87
C ASP A 352 -2.30 26.47 10.97
N VAL A 353 -1.63 26.64 9.85
CA VAL A 353 -0.43 27.49 9.76
C VAL A 353 -0.90 28.92 9.53
N ALA A 354 -0.62 29.81 10.47
CA ALA A 354 -0.70 31.22 10.18
C ALA A 354 0.26 31.52 9.03
N SER A 355 -0.29 31.78 7.83
CA SER A 355 0.54 32.38 6.78
C SER A 355 1.13 33.65 7.37
N SER A 356 2.44 33.87 7.22
CA SER A 356 3.09 35.12 7.58
C SER A 356 2.44 36.31 6.88
N LEU A 357 1.63 36.02 5.87
CA LEU A 357 0.80 36.91 5.11
C LEU A 357 -0.67 36.50 5.29
N THR A 358 -1.35 37.00 6.34
CA THR A 358 -2.81 36.92 6.35
C THR A 358 -3.33 37.73 5.17
N GLY A 359 -4.22 37.15 4.36
CA GLY A 359 -4.85 37.88 3.23
C GLY A 359 -5.46 39.19 3.66
N GLY A 360 -5.77 39.38 4.96
CA GLY A 360 -6.21 40.65 5.56
C GLY A 360 -5.10 41.70 5.71
N GLU A 361 -3.88 41.33 6.09
CA GLU A 361 -2.77 42.30 6.20
C GLU A 361 -2.24 42.72 4.82
N LEU A 362 -2.28 41.81 3.84
CA LEU A 362 -1.90 42.10 2.46
C LEU A 362 -3.00 42.96 1.76
N ALA A 363 -4.27 42.65 1.99
CA ALA A 363 -5.37 43.50 1.53
C ALA A 363 -5.34 44.89 2.16
N ALA A 364 -4.91 44.98 3.42
CA ALA A 364 -4.74 46.30 4.13
C ALA A 364 -3.57 47.11 3.53
N ARG A 365 -2.62 46.50 2.83
CA ARG A 365 -1.51 47.19 2.13
C ARG A 365 -1.87 47.65 0.71
N GLY A 366 -3.07 47.35 0.21
CA GLY A 366 -3.55 47.77 -1.10
C GLY A 366 -2.80 47.08 -2.27
N LEU A 367 -2.17 45.92 -2.03
CA LEU A 367 -1.44 45.17 -3.03
C LEU A 367 -2.40 44.53 -4.05
N SER A 368 -2.02 44.60 -5.31
CA SER A 368 -2.73 43.89 -6.38
C SER A 368 -2.63 42.37 -6.21
N ARG A 369 -3.52 41.63 -6.86
CA ARG A 369 -3.47 40.14 -6.88
C ARG A 369 -2.12 39.64 -7.38
N GLU A 370 -1.56 40.32 -8.37
CA GLU A 370 -0.24 39.96 -8.94
C GLU A 370 0.89 40.10 -7.93
N GLU A 371 0.88 41.21 -7.17
CA GLU A 371 1.87 41.46 -6.12
C GLU A 371 1.75 40.45 -4.98
N LEU A 372 0.53 40.05 -4.64
CA LEU A 372 0.24 39.04 -3.65
C LEU A 372 0.78 37.64 -4.09
N GLU A 373 0.54 37.28 -5.33
CA GLU A 373 1.02 36.03 -5.91
C GLU A 373 2.55 35.97 -5.98
N LYS A 374 3.19 37.06 -6.39
CA LYS A 374 4.65 37.20 -6.40
C LYS A 374 5.25 37.15 -4.99
N ALA A 375 4.61 37.78 -4.01
CA ALA A 375 5.05 37.73 -2.64
C ALA A 375 4.96 36.30 -2.04
N ALA A 376 3.89 35.56 -2.33
CA ALA A 376 3.72 34.19 -1.91
C ALA A 376 4.77 33.25 -2.55
N ILE A 377 5.07 33.44 -3.83
CA ILE A 377 6.12 32.66 -4.51
C ILE A 377 7.50 32.96 -3.90
N ARG A 378 7.83 34.22 -3.64
CA ARG A 378 9.09 34.59 -2.98
C ARG A 378 9.23 33.94 -1.61
N GLU A 379 8.18 33.97 -0.81
CA GLU A 379 8.19 33.35 0.51
C GLU A 379 8.47 31.83 0.42
N VAL A 380 7.85 31.15 -0.52
CA VAL A 380 8.09 29.72 -0.76
C VAL A 380 9.53 29.44 -1.21
N VAL A 381 10.08 30.27 -2.09
CA VAL A 381 11.44 30.11 -2.61
C VAL A 381 12.47 30.35 -1.52
N SER A 382 12.37 31.46 -0.78
CA SER A 382 13.27 31.78 0.36
C SER A 382 13.24 30.72 1.45
N ALA A 383 12.06 30.17 1.74
CA ALA A 383 11.94 29.19 2.82
C ALA A 383 12.45 27.79 2.43
N LYS A 384 12.57 27.50 1.15
CA LYS A 384 13.06 26.20 0.67
C LYS A 384 14.59 26.06 0.63
N HIS A 385 15.33 27.15 0.82
CA HIS A 385 16.81 27.17 0.74
C HIS A 385 17.33 26.29 -0.41
N LEU A 386 16.83 26.58 -1.62
CA LEU A 386 17.18 25.78 -2.80
C LEU A 386 18.67 25.97 -3.09
N TRP A 387 19.43 24.87 -3.10
CA TRP A 387 20.86 24.85 -3.28
C TRP A 387 21.29 25.58 -4.58
N GLY A 388 22.20 26.54 -4.42
CA GLY A 388 22.80 27.29 -5.53
C GLY A 388 22.00 28.49 -6.04
N ILE A 389 20.93 28.89 -5.35
CA ILE A 389 20.12 30.06 -5.72
C ILE A 389 20.04 31.14 -4.61
N ASP A 390 20.78 30.97 -3.51
CA ASP A 390 20.71 31.83 -2.34
C ASP A 390 20.91 33.34 -2.69
N ASP A 391 21.78 33.63 -3.66
CA ASP A 391 22.02 34.99 -4.14
C ASP A 391 21.06 35.41 -5.28
N ARG A 392 20.14 34.52 -5.72
CA ARG A 392 19.25 34.72 -6.88
C ARG A 392 17.79 34.33 -6.62
N GLU A 393 17.38 34.33 -5.37
CA GLU A 393 16.02 34.01 -4.95
C GLU A 393 14.97 34.88 -5.67
N GLU A 394 15.30 36.13 -5.95
CA GLU A 394 14.41 37.09 -6.61
C GLU A 394 14.19 36.71 -8.08
N ASP A 395 15.27 36.36 -8.79
CA ASP A 395 15.21 35.92 -10.18
C ASP A 395 14.46 34.59 -10.30
N PHE A 396 14.70 33.66 -9.39
CA PHE A 396 14.02 32.37 -9.38
C PHE A 396 12.54 32.52 -9.06
N SER A 397 12.19 33.40 -8.14
CA SER A 397 10.80 33.70 -7.82
C SER A 397 10.06 34.34 -9.00
N ALA A 398 10.72 35.24 -9.74
CA ALA A 398 10.18 35.82 -10.96
C ALA A 398 9.95 34.76 -12.04
N PHE A 399 10.91 33.86 -12.24
CA PHE A 399 10.78 32.74 -13.17
C PHE A 399 9.62 31.80 -12.81
N CYS A 400 9.46 31.44 -11.54
CA CYS A 400 8.34 30.64 -11.06
C CYS A 400 6.98 31.32 -11.33
N TYR A 401 6.91 32.63 -11.17
CA TYR A 401 5.72 33.39 -11.47
C TYR A 401 5.42 33.40 -12.98
N GLU A 402 6.42 33.61 -13.83
CA GLU A 402 6.26 33.56 -15.30
C GLU A 402 5.84 32.19 -15.79
N LEU A 403 6.39 31.11 -15.21
CA LEU A 403 6.01 29.75 -15.54
C LEU A 403 4.54 29.48 -15.19
N LYS A 404 4.09 29.93 -14.00
CA LYS A 404 2.70 29.86 -13.58
C LYS A 404 1.76 30.62 -14.55
N GLU A 405 2.15 31.82 -14.98
CA GLU A 405 1.36 32.60 -15.96
C GLU A 405 1.34 31.93 -17.34
N SER A 406 2.41 31.24 -17.72
CA SER A 406 2.46 30.44 -18.95
C SER A 406 1.48 29.26 -18.91
N VAL A 407 1.42 28.54 -17.78
CA VAL A 407 0.43 27.47 -17.54
C VAL A 407 -0.99 28.05 -17.60
N ARG A 408 -1.22 29.20 -16.97
CA ARG A 408 -2.53 29.85 -16.97
C ARG A 408 -2.99 30.31 -18.35
N LYS A 409 -2.04 30.61 -19.26
CA LYS A 409 -2.29 30.94 -20.68
C LYS A 409 -2.40 29.71 -21.56
N GLU A 410 -2.53 28.53 -20.97
CA GLU A 410 -2.72 27.24 -21.66
C GLU A 410 -1.59 26.90 -22.67
N LYS A 411 -0.37 27.33 -22.39
CA LYS A 411 0.79 26.88 -23.19
C LYS A 411 0.93 25.35 -23.15
N SER A 412 1.30 24.78 -24.27
CA SER A 412 1.51 23.34 -24.38
C SER A 412 2.68 22.84 -23.50
N GLY A 413 2.69 21.56 -23.18
CA GLY A 413 3.80 20.96 -22.44
C GLY A 413 5.16 21.12 -23.12
N ALA A 414 5.20 21.16 -24.46
CA ALA A 414 6.42 21.40 -25.23
C ALA A 414 6.94 22.83 -25.05
N GLU A 415 6.07 23.84 -25.12
CA GLU A 415 6.43 25.25 -24.91
C GLU A 415 6.89 25.50 -23.45
N LEU A 416 6.28 24.83 -22.48
CA LEU A 416 6.71 24.91 -21.09
C LEU A 416 8.09 24.25 -20.88
N ALA A 417 8.33 23.10 -21.50
CA ALA A 417 9.62 22.42 -21.46
C ALA A 417 10.74 23.27 -22.10
N GLU A 418 10.46 23.95 -23.22
CA GLU A 418 11.37 24.86 -23.86
C GLU A 418 11.66 26.10 -22.98
N GLN A 419 10.61 26.68 -22.37
CA GLN A 419 10.76 27.81 -21.44
C GLN A 419 11.60 27.44 -20.23
N ILE A 420 11.43 26.23 -19.69
CA ILE A 420 12.23 25.69 -18.59
C ILE A 420 13.67 25.47 -19.06
N GLY A 421 13.87 24.75 -20.18
CA GLY A 421 15.18 24.38 -20.70
C GLY A 421 16.05 25.55 -21.15
N SER A 422 15.43 26.65 -21.57
CA SER A 422 16.13 27.89 -21.99
C SER A 422 16.43 28.86 -20.83
N SER A 423 16.02 28.54 -19.61
CA SER A 423 16.25 29.43 -18.46
C SER A 423 17.70 29.37 -17.98
N PRO A 424 18.40 30.50 -17.91
CA PRO A 424 19.77 30.56 -17.36
C PRO A 424 19.87 30.10 -15.90
N LEU A 425 18.77 30.07 -15.18
CA LEU A 425 18.71 29.63 -13.78
C LEU A 425 18.90 28.12 -13.64
N LEU A 426 18.51 27.33 -14.63
CA LEU A 426 18.69 25.87 -14.58
C LEU A 426 20.14 25.43 -14.85
N GLU A 427 20.89 26.16 -15.66
CA GLU A 427 22.33 25.91 -15.85
C GLU A 427 23.09 26.06 -14.54
N LEU A 428 22.70 26.99 -13.70
CA LEU A 428 23.31 27.22 -12.37
C LEU A 428 22.99 26.10 -11.39
N ILE A 429 21.76 25.59 -11.37
CA ILE A 429 21.35 24.46 -10.52
C ILE A 429 22.07 23.18 -10.95
N ALA A 430 22.21 22.95 -12.25
CA ALA A 430 22.96 21.80 -12.78
C ALA A 430 24.46 21.85 -12.45
N CYS A 431 25.07 23.04 -12.45
CA CYS A 431 26.47 23.23 -12.08
C CYS A 431 26.72 23.02 -10.58
N SER A 432 25.76 23.37 -9.73
CA SER A 432 25.85 23.16 -8.26
C SER A 432 25.76 21.68 -7.88
N GLY A 433 24.93 20.90 -8.58
CA GLY A 433 24.80 19.45 -8.39
C GLY A 433 26.07 18.66 -8.76
N SER A 434 26.87 19.15 -9.73
CA SER A 434 28.12 18.52 -10.14
C SER A 434 29.31 18.81 -9.17
N ALA A 435 29.22 19.85 -8.36
CA ALA A 435 30.23 20.17 -7.35
C ALA A 435 30.16 19.24 -6.11
N ILE A 436 28.96 18.75 -5.78
CA ILE A 436 28.76 17.81 -4.67
C ILE A 436 29.32 16.42 -5.01
N ALA A 437 29.25 16.00 -6.28
CA ALA A 437 29.81 14.73 -6.74
C ALA A 437 31.36 14.69 -6.75
N LYS A 438 32.04 15.84 -6.66
CA LYS A 438 33.52 15.91 -6.68
C LYS A 438 34.18 15.90 -5.30
N ASN A 439 33.43 16.02 -4.20
CA ASN A 439 33.96 15.99 -2.85
C ASN A 439 33.75 14.66 -2.10
N GLY A 440 33.24 13.64 -2.80
CA GLY A 440 33.25 12.27 -2.28
C GLY A 440 34.63 11.64 -2.43
N THR A 441 35.35 11.51 -1.35
CA THR A 441 36.65 10.76 -1.27
C THR A 441 36.39 9.31 -1.75
N PRO A 442 37.20 8.77 -2.68
CA PRO A 442 37.04 7.37 -3.08
C PRO A 442 37.48 6.48 -1.92
N LEU A 443 36.59 5.60 -1.48
CA LEU A 443 36.92 4.48 -0.62
C LEU A 443 37.92 3.59 -1.41
N GLN A 444 39.16 3.52 -0.94
CA GLN A 444 40.15 2.57 -1.41
C GLN A 444 39.65 1.15 -1.08
N GLY A 445 39.43 0.35 -2.12
CA GLY A 445 39.24 -1.08 -1.99
C GLY A 445 40.46 -1.79 -1.44
N PRO A 446 40.32 -2.93 -0.76
CA PRO A 446 41.46 -3.68 -0.25
C PRO A 446 42.25 -4.24 -1.43
N SER A 447 43.58 -4.01 -1.35
CA SER A 447 44.61 -4.57 -2.24
C SER A 447 44.58 -6.10 -2.16
N GLU A 448 44.44 -6.77 -3.32
CA GLU A 448 44.83 -8.15 -3.48
C GLU A 448 46.36 -8.26 -3.24
N GLU A 449 46.72 -8.97 -2.21
CA GLU A 449 48.07 -9.56 -2.11
C GLU A 449 47.93 -11.08 -2.23
N ALA A 450 48.70 -11.57 -3.16
CA ALA A 450 48.84 -12.96 -3.53
C ALA A 450 49.49 -13.80 -2.41
N GLY A 451 49.05 -15.05 -2.32
CA GLY A 451 49.65 -16.10 -1.52
C GLY A 451 48.89 -17.40 -1.80
#